data_fd659b0332ad03ea96f0dfa0a80b6ad0
#
_entry.id   fd659b0332ad03ea96f0dfa0a80b6ad0
#
_cell.length_a   1.000
_cell.length_b   1.000
_cell.length_c   1.000
_cell.angle_alpha   90.00
_cell.angle_beta   90.00
_cell.angle_gamma   90.00
#
_symmetry.space_group_name_H-M   'P 1'
#
loop_
_entity.id
_entity.type
_entity.pdbx_description
1 polymer ?
#
loop_
_entity_poly.entity_id
_entity_poly.type
_entity_poly.pdbx_seq_one_letter_code
_entity_poly.pdbx_strand_id
1 'polypeptide(L)'
;ADVLIIDDPHSEQDAQAGQYNPEVFDKVYEWYTSGPRQRLQPGGAIIVVMTRWAKRDLTGQILKSMENKSGIDDWEVIELPAIMPSGKALWGEFWKLEELESLKAELPVAKWNAQYQQNPTSEEGALIKREWWRLWDSNNPPPCEAIIQSWDTAFLKTERSDYSACTTWGVFYHPDDTTGIEKTHLILLDSFKAKLEFPELKRAAYDKYMEWEPDQMIIEAKASGAPLVFELRAMGIPVTEFTPTRGNDKIARVNAVTDLFSSGTVWYPPTRWADEVIEECASFPSGDHDDLVDSTTQALLRFRQGGWVRAESDDWDDEPKYRRPVEYY
;
A
#
# COMPACT_ATOMS: atom_id res chain seq x y z
N ALA A 1 -4.60 39.29 17.52
CA ALA A 1 -3.21 38.98 17.22
C ALA A 1 -2.95 39.16 15.72
N ASP A 2 -1.75 39.61 15.35
CA ASP A 2 -1.32 39.76 13.95
C ASP A 2 -0.70 38.46 13.42
N VAL A 3 -0.16 37.64 14.32
CA VAL A 3 0.42 36.34 14.02
C VAL A 3 -0.01 35.32 15.07
N LEU A 4 -0.46 34.15 14.60
CA LEU A 4 -0.72 32.96 15.42
C LEU A 4 0.34 31.92 15.08
N ILE A 5 1.08 31.45 16.08
CA ILE A 5 2.05 30.37 15.94
C ILE A 5 1.54 29.17 16.74
N ILE A 6 1.46 28.02 16.12
CA ILE A 6 1.13 26.74 16.73
C ILE A 6 2.33 25.84 16.54
N ASP A 7 2.91 25.37 17.65
CA ASP A 7 4.10 24.56 17.68
C ASP A 7 3.79 23.22 18.36
N ASP A 8 4.06 22.13 17.66
CA ASP A 8 3.83 20.74 18.07
C ASP A 8 2.50 20.48 18.81
N PRO A 9 1.33 20.71 18.17
CA PRO A 9 0.02 20.59 18.82
C PRO A 9 -0.38 19.16 19.20
N HIS A 10 0.35 18.15 18.74
CA HIS A 10 0.15 16.74 19.06
C HIS A 10 1.36 16.17 19.81
N SER A 11 1.09 15.29 20.75
CA SER A 11 2.09 14.50 21.46
C SER A 11 2.19 13.07 20.95
N GLU A 12 3.26 12.35 21.31
CA GLU A 12 3.37 10.91 21.05
C GLU A 12 2.22 10.12 21.72
N GLN A 13 1.74 10.57 22.87
CA GLN A 13 0.58 9.96 23.54
C GLN A 13 -0.70 10.14 22.75
N ASP A 14 -0.90 11.32 22.13
CA ASP A 14 -2.04 11.56 21.24
C ASP A 14 -1.96 10.64 20.00
N ALA A 15 -0.77 10.47 19.44
CA ALA A 15 -0.57 9.59 18.30
C ALA A 15 -0.88 8.12 18.64
N GLN A 16 -0.42 7.63 19.80
CA GLN A 16 -0.74 6.29 20.27
C GLN A 16 -2.24 6.11 20.55
N ALA A 17 -2.86 7.09 21.23
CA ALA A 17 -4.29 7.06 21.47
C ALA A 17 -5.11 7.14 20.17
N GLY A 18 -4.63 7.91 19.21
CA GLY A 18 -5.25 8.11 17.90
C GLY A 18 -5.32 6.85 17.03
N GLN A 19 -4.47 5.86 17.26
CA GLN A 19 -4.55 4.54 16.60
C GLN A 19 -5.85 3.81 16.94
N TYR A 20 -6.36 3.98 18.17
CA TYR A 20 -7.58 3.33 18.66
C TYR A 20 -8.76 4.29 18.71
N ASN A 21 -8.52 5.59 18.79
CA ASN A 21 -9.55 6.63 18.88
C ASN A 21 -9.14 7.88 18.08
N PRO A 22 -9.44 7.93 16.77
CA PRO A 22 -9.11 9.06 15.89
C PRO A 22 -9.68 10.42 16.35
N GLU A 23 -10.72 10.45 17.21
CA GLU A 23 -11.32 11.67 17.75
C GLU A 23 -10.31 12.54 18.54
N VAL A 24 -9.19 11.95 18.97
CA VAL A 24 -8.11 12.71 19.64
C VAL A 24 -7.59 13.81 18.72
N PHE A 25 -7.41 13.51 17.44
CA PHE A 25 -6.95 14.50 16.46
C PHE A 25 -8.02 15.54 16.14
N ASP A 26 -9.30 15.16 16.14
CA ASP A 26 -10.42 16.07 15.89
C ASP A 26 -10.54 17.13 16.98
N LYS A 27 -10.27 16.77 18.24
CA LYS A 27 -10.27 17.72 19.36
C LYS A 27 -9.24 18.83 19.19
N VAL A 28 -8.07 18.52 18.62
CA VAL A 28 -7.04 19.52 18.34
C VAL A 28 -7.46 20.43 17.19
N TYR A 29 -8.09 19.89 16.14
CA TYR A 29 -8.63 20.69 15.05
C TYR A 29 -9.78 21.59 15.53
N GLU A 30 -10.69 21.07 16.37
CA GLU A 30 -11.76 21.85 16.98
C GLU A 30 -11.20 22.96 17.87
N TRP A 31 -10.20 22.66 18.72
CA TRP A 31 -9.50 23.67 19.51
C TRP A 31 -8.90 24.77 18.62
N TYR A 32 -8.23 24.40 17.53
CA TYR A 32 -7.66 25.34 16.59
C TYR A 32 -8.72 26.27 16.01
N THR A 33 -9.81 25.71 15.50
CA THR A 33 -10.86 26.48 14.81
C THR A 33 -11.73 27.30 15.75
N SER A 34 -12.04 26.79 16.94
CA SER A 34 -12.95 27.42 17.91
C SER A 34 -12.26 28.43 18.84
N GLY A 35 -10.92 28.32 19.02
CA GLY A 35 -10.17 29.12 19.98
C GLY A 35 -9.12 30.05 19.34
N PRO A 36 -7.89 29.54 19.06
CA PRO A 36 -6.77 30.37 18.63
C PRO A 36 -7.06 31.15 17.34
N ARG A 37 -7.63 30.50 16.34
CA ARG A 37 -7.90 31.12 15.04
C ARG A 37 -8.85 32.33 15.16
N GLN A 38 -9.83 32.30 16.06
CA GLN A 38 -10.77 33.40 16.24
C GLN A 38 -10.16 34.65 16.90
N ARG A 39 -8.95 34.52 17.47
CA ARG A 39 -8.22 35.64 18.07
C ARG A 39 -7.32 36.37 17.09
N LEU A 40 -7.23 35.85 15.85
CA LEU A 40 -6.47 36.49 14.77
C LEU A 40 -7.26 37.67 14.20
N GLN A 41 -6.56 38.77 13.97
CA GLN A 41 -7.13 39.97 13.34
C GLN A 41 -7.27 39.75 11.81
N PRO A 42 -8.15 40.46 11.12
CA PRO A 42 -8.23 40.42 9.66
C PRO A 42 -6.87 40.72 9.02
N GLY A 43 -6.39 39.86 8.13
CA GLY A 43 -5.09 39.96 7.50
C GLY A 43 -3.93 39.44 8.34
N GLY A 44 -4.16 38.86 9.52
CA GLY A 44 -3.14 38.21 10.31
C GLY A 44 -2.68 36.88 9.71
N ALA A 45 -1.45 36.46 10.03
CA ALA A 45 -0.82 35.25 9.55
C ALA A 45 -0.95 34.08 10.55
N ILE A 46 -1.04 32.85 10.04
CA ILE A 46 -1.00 31.64 10.86
C ILE A 46 0.23 30.82 10.45
N ILE A 47 1.00 30.35 11.42
CA ILE A 47 2.15 29.48 11.22
C ILE A 47 1.92 28.23 12.06
N VAL A 48 1.90 27.05 11.42
CA VAL A 48 1.83 25.75 12.09
C VAL A 48 3.17 25.04 11.85
N VAL A 49 3.87 24.72 12.92
CA VAL A 49 5.10 23.94 12.90
C VAL A 49 4.84 22.67 13.69
N MET A 50 5.01 21.51 13.07
CA MET A 50 4.78 20.23 13.76
C MET A 50 5.43 19.07 13.04
N THR A 51 5.72 18.02 13.79
CA THR A 51 5.98 16.69 13.27
C THR A 51 4.64 16.06 12.86
N ARG A 52 4.61 15.38 11.71
CA ARG A 52 3.42 14.63 11.30
C ARG A 52 3.28 13.34 12.14
N TRP A 53 2.05 12.99 12.47
CA TRP A 53 1.71 11.82 13.28
C TRP A 53 0.72 10.90 12.59
N ALA A 54 -0.28 11.48 11.92
CA ALA A 54 -1.35 10.76 11.23
C ALA A 54 -1.91 11.59 10.07
N LYS A 55 -2.59 10.95 9.14
CA LYS A 55 -3.34 11.67 8.07
C LYS A 55 -4.37 12.65 8.66
N ARG A 56 -4.90 12.35 9.85
CA ARG A 56 -5.93 13.13 10.54
C ARG A 56 -5.37 14.09 11.60
N ASP A 57 -4.05 14.27 11.68
CA ASP A 57 -3.47 15.29 12.54
C ASP A 57 -3.86 16.72 12.11
N LEU A 58 -3.50 17.74 12.90
CA LEU A 58 -3.92 19.12 12.62
C LEU A 58 -3.56 19.55 11.20
N THR A 59 -2.33 19.31 10.75
CA THR A 59 -1.89 19.63 9.39
C THR A 59 -2.71 18.88 8.34
N GLY A 60 -2.93 17.58 8.52
CA GLY A 60 -3.73 16.76 7.58
C GLY A 60 -5.16 17.26 7.46
N GLN A 61 -5.80 17.69 8.57
CA GLN A 61 -7.15 18.26 8.52
C GLN A 61 -7.18 19.66 7.86
N ILE A 62 -6.17 20.48 8.08
CA ILE A 62 -6.02 21.77 7.38
C ILE A 62 -5.90 21.55 5.87
N LEU A 63 -5.00 20.67 5.42
CA LEU A 63 -4.79 20.33 4.01
C LEU A 63 -6.07 19.80 3.36
N LYS A 64 -6.73 18.85 4.01
CA LYS A 64 -8.02 18.31 3.54
C LYS A 64 -9.11 19.39 3.44
N SER A 65 -9.09 20.38 4.31
CA SER A 65 -10.04 21.49 4.25
C SER A 65 -9.80 22.41 3.06
N MET A 66 -8.54 22.59 2.65
CA MET A 66 -8.18 23.37 1.44
C MET A 66 -8.69 22.72 0.16
N GLU A 67 -8.59 21.39 0.06
CA GLU A 67 -9.06 20.65 -1.12
C GLU A 67 -10.57 20.72 -1.30
N ASN A 68 -11.33 20.75 -0.20
CA ASN A 68 -12.78 20.56 -0.21
C ASN A 68 -13.61 21.86 -0.21
N LYS A 69 -13.01 23.03 0.00
CA LYS A 69 -13.78 24.28 0.18
C LYS A 69 -13.13 25.44 -0.58
N SER A 70 -13.83 26.00 -1.54
CA SER A 70 -13.47 27.29 -2.12
C SER A 70 -13.68 28.42 -1.09
N GLY A 71 -12.65 29.22 -0.86
CA GLY A 71 -12.74 30.41 0.02
C GLY A 71 -12.18 30.24 1.42
N ILE A 72 -11.37 29.22 1.66
CA ILE A 72 -10.54 29.03 2.86
C ILE A 72 -9.18 29.72 2.66
N ASP A 73 -8.49 29.98 3.79
CA ASP A 73 -7.16 30.54 3.80
C ASP A 73 -6.22 29.76 2.88
N ASP A 74 -5.43 30.48 2.14
CA ASP A 74 -4.39 29.92 1.26
C ASP A 74 -3.16 29.59 2.11
N TRP A 75 -2.77 28.30 2.14
CA TRP A 75 -1.65 27.83 2.93
C TRP A 75 -0.45 27.51 2.04
N GLU A 76 0.68 28.06 2.37
CA GLU A 76 1.96 27.60 1.86
C GLU A 76 2.42 26.39 2.70
N VAL A 77 2.66 25.26 2.04
CA VAL A 77 3.09 24.03 2.70
C VAL A 77 4.57 23.81 2.45
N ILE A 78 5.34 23.72 3.54
CA ILE A 78 6.78 23.44 3.51
C ILE A 78 6.99 22.07 4.14
N GLU A 79 7.31 21.07 3.32
CA GLU A 79 7.62 19.71 3.77
C GLU A 79 9.13 19.51 3.84
N LEU A 80 9.60 19.01 4.98
CA LEU A 80 11.03 18.80 5.27
C LEU A 80 11.28 17.30 5.58
N PRO A 81 11.23 16.40 4.57
CA PRO A 81 11.50 15.00 4.78
C PRO A 81 12.97 14.75 5.11
N ALA A 82 13.26 13.86 6.05
CA ALA A 82 14.62 13.56 6.49
C ALA A 82 15.51 13.06 5.34
N ILE A 83 14.95 12.25 4.44
CA ILE A 83 15.57 11.87 3.17
C ILE A 83 14.75 12.49 2.04
N MET A 84 15.38 13.39 1.30
CA MET A 84 14.75 14.10 0.17
C MET A 84 14.48 13.15 -1.00
N PRO A 85 13.58 13.51 -1.94
CA PRO A 85 13.33 12.72 -3.18
C PRO A 85 14.59 12.49 -4.02
N SER A 86 15.62 13.34 -3.85
CA SER A 86 16.94 13.15 -4.48
C SER A 86 17.80 12.05 -3.85
N GLY A 87 17.29 11.37 -2.80
CA GLY A 87 18.02 10.34 -2.05
C GLY A 87 19.08 10.91 -1.09
N LYS A 88 19.14 12.24 -0.89
CA LYS A 88 20.08 12.88 0.03
C LYS A 88 19.41 13.20 1.34
N ALA A 89 20.18 13.17 2.45
CA ALA A 89 19.72 13.68 3.73
C ALA A 89 19.38 15.17 3.61
N LEU A 90 18.26 15.60 4.20
CA LEU A 90 17.85 17.00 4.25
C LEU A 90 18.94 17.89 4.88
N TRP A 91 19.53 17.43 5.97
CA TRP A 91 20.59 18.12 6.68
C TRP A 91 21.79 17.20 6.92
N GLY A 92 22.54 16.92 5.84
CA GLY A 92 23.65 15.97 5.82
C GLY A 92 24.84 16.34 6.71
N GLU A 93 24.95 17.61 7.16
CA GLU A 93 25.96 18.04 8.13
C GLU A 93 25.65 17.58 9.55
N PHE A 94 24.37 17.44 9.88
CA PHE A 94 23.90 17.00 11.20
C PHE A 94 23.52 15.50 11.21
N TRP A 95 22.75 15.05 10.23
CA TRP A 95 22.35 13.65 10.06
C TRP A 95 22.94 13.09 8.77
N LYS A 96 23.86 12.16 8.87
CA LYS A 96 24.38 11.47 7.70
C LYS A 96 23.33 10.49 7.16
N LEU A 97 23.36 10.26 5.85
CA LEU A 97 22.41 9.35 5.20
C LEU A 97 22.46 7.94 5.81
N GLU A 98 23.66 7.43 6.12
CA GLU A 98 23.87 6.12 6.75
C GLU A 98 23.19 6.00 8.12
N GLU A 99 23.22 7.09 8.91
CA GLU A 99 22.55 7.14 10.21
C GLU A 99 21.03 7.18 10.06
N LEU A 100 20.52 7.91 9.08
CA LEU A 100 19.08 7.94 8.75
C LEU A 100 18.59 6.58 8.24
N GLU A 101 19.35 5.90 7.40
CA GLU A 101 18.99 4.55 6.92
C GLU A 101 19.04 3.50 8.05
N SER A 102 19.99 3.63 9.00
CA SER A 102 20.00 2.79 10.20
C SER A 102 18.75 3.01 11.05
N LEU A 103 18.43 4.26 11.34
CA LEU A 103 17.24 4.63 12.10
C LEU A 103 15.95 4.20 11.40
N LYS A 104 15.91 4.37 10.08
CA LYS A 104 14.81 3.89 9.24
C LYS A 104 14.63 2.38 9.36
N ALA A 105 15.71 1.60 9.47
CA ALA A 105 15.65 0.14 9.63
C ALA A 105 15.13 -0.28 11.03
N GLU A 106 15.35 0.53 12.06
CA GLU A 106 14.94 0.25 13.43
C GLU A 106 13.47 0.62 13.71
N LEU A 107 12.95 1.65 13.04
CA LEU A 107 11.61 2.17 13.28
C LEU A 107 10.54 1.40 12.48
N PRO A 108 9.33 1.23 13.04
CA PRO A 108 8.17 0.82 12.25
C PRO A 108 7.98 1.72 11.03
N VAL A 109 7.62 1.12 9.89
CA VAL A 109 7.48 1.85 8.60
C VAL A 109 6.50 3.01 8.72
N ALA A 110 5.34 2.81 9.36
CA ALA A 110 4.35 3.87 9.57
C ALA A 110 4.92 5.05 10.36
N LYS A 111 5.70 4.77 11.43
CA LYS A 111 6.33 5.79 12.28
C LYS A 111 7.42 6.56 11.51
N TRP A 112 8.24 5.86 10.74
CA TRP A 112 9.23 6.48 9.86
C TRP A 112 8.56 7.39 8.83
N ASN A 113 7.56 6.88 8.12
CA ASN A 113 6.86 7.64 7.08
C ASN A 113 6.20 8.90 7.65
N ALA A 114 5.54 8.81 8.80
CA ALA A 114 4.91 9.97 9.41
C ALA A 114 5.91 10.98 9.91
N GLN A 115 6.81 10.59 10.83
CA GLN A 115 7.63 11.54 11.60
C GLN A 115 8.86 12.02 10.83
N TYR A 116 9.49 11.15 10.04
CA TYR A 116 10.73 11.47 9.34
C TYR A 116 10.51 11.85 7.88
N GLN A 117 9.52 11.25 7.21
CA GLN A 117 9.24 11.57 5.81
C GLN A 117 8.05 12.52 5.64
N GLN A 118 7.41 12.96 6.74
CA GLN A 118 6.26 13.86 6.75
C GLN A 118 5.04 13.33 5.97
N ASN A 119 5.01 12.03 5.69
CA ASN A 119 3.97 11.35 4.95
C ASN A 119 3.31 10.25 5.78
N PRO A 120 2.37 10.58 6.69
CA PRO A 120 1.65 9.60 7.51
C PRO A 120 0.71 8.75 6.66
N THR A 121 0.64 7.46 6.96
CA THR A 121 -0.33 6.53 6.39
C THR A 121 -1.66 6.57 7.14
N SER A 122 -2.75 6.19 6.48
CA SER A 122 -4.09 6.15 7.07
C SER A 122 -4.60 4.72 7.05
N GLU A 123 -4.97 4.20 8.21
CA GLU A 123 -5.69 2.92 8.31
C GLU A 123 -7.21 3.11 8.39
N GLU A 124 -7.69 4.37 8.46
CA GLU A 124 -9.12 4.67 8.56
C GLU A 124 -9.82 4.33 7.23
N GLY A 125 -10.72 3.36 7.28
CA GLY A 125 -11.40 2.85 6.09
C GLY A 125 -10.57 1.88 5.25
N ALA A 126 -9.44 1.39 5.76
CA ALA A 126 -8.65 0.37 5.11
C ALA A 126 -9.48 -0.88 4.78
N LEU A 127 -9.41 -1.30 3.51
CA LEU A 127 -10.09 -2.53 3.07
C LEU A 127 -9.31 -3.78 3.44
N ILE A 128 -7.97 -3.67 3.55
CA ILE A 128 -7.08 -4.74 4.01
C ILE A 128 -6.39 -4.23 5.28
N LYS A 129 -6.69 -4.85 6.41
CA LYS A 129 -6.11 -4.44 7.68
C LYS A 129 -4.75 -5.09 7.90
N ARG A 130 -3.82 -4.34 8.53
CA ARG A 130 -2.51 -4.85 8.90
C ARG A 130 -2.58 -6.11 9.76
N GLU A 131 -3.47 -6.16 10.71
CA GLU A 131 -3.64 -7.27 11.65
C GLU A 131 -4.09 -8.60 11.00
N TRP A 132 -4.54 -8.58 9.75
CA TRP A 132 -4.93 -9.78 9.01
C TRP A 132 -3.77 -10.51 8.35
N TRP A 133 -2.61 -9.87 8.24
CA TRP A 133 -1.41 -10.48 7.71
C TRP A 133 -0.73 -11.36 8.75
N ARG A 134 -0.34 -12.57 8.37
CA ARG A 134 0.33 -13.52 9.25
C ARG A 134 1.84 -13.48 9.06
N LEU A 135 2.58 -13.37 10.16
CA LEU A 135 4.04 -13.37 10.11
C LEU A 135 4.58 -14.78 9.89
N TRP A 136 5.43 -14.94 8.87
CA TRP A 136 6.25 -16.11 8.66
C TRP A 136 7.60 -15.91 9.34
N ASP A 137 7.72 -16.34 10.59
CA ASP A 137 8.94 -16.16 11.41
C ASP A 137 10.01 -17.20 11.07
N SER A 138 10.54 -17.13 9.84
CA SER A 138 11.63 -17.97 9.36
C SER A 138 12.46 -17.21 8.34
N ASN A 139 13.78 -17.47 8.35
CA ASN A 139 14.71 -16.87 7.39
C ASN A 139 14.51 -17.37 5.95
N ASN A 140 13.88 -18.53 5.77
CA ASN A 140 13.62 -19.11 4.47
C ASN A 140 12.12 -19.19 4.22
N PRO A 141 11.65 -18.89 2.99
CA PRO A 141 10.26 -19.10 2.63
C PRO A 141 9.89 -20.60 2.71
N PRO A 142 8.62 -20.93 2.90
CA PRO A 142 8.16 -22.31 2.80
C PRO A 142 8.34 -22.81 1.35
N PRO A 143 8.46 -24.14 1.14
CA PRO A 143 8.38 -24.68 -0.22
C PRO A 143 7.01 -24.37 -0.83
N CYS A 144 7.03 -23.68 -1.97
CA CYS A 144 5.84 -23.27 -2.68
C CYS A 144 5.50 -24.23 -3.82
N GLU A 145 4.21 -24.56 -3.98
CA GLU A 145 3.71 -25.40 -5.08
C GLU A 145 3.63 -24.64 -6.39
N ALA A 146 3.34 -23.35 -6.33
CA ALA A 146 3.34 -22.45 -7.48
C ALA A 146 3.74 -21.04 -7.05
N ILE A 147 4.39 -20.32 -7.96
CA ILE A 147 4.82 -18.92 -7.79
C ILE A 147 4.18 -18.06 -8.87
N ILE A 148 3.55 -16.96 -8.46
CA ILE A 148 3.01 -15.94 -9.36
C ILE A 148 3.74 -14.63 -9.12
N GLN A 149 4.19 -14.01 -10.19
CA GLN A 149 4.75 -12.67 -10.19
C GLN A 149 3.79 -11.72 -10.89
N SER A 150 3.44 -10.62 -10.23
CA SER A 150 2.46 -9.66 -10.75
C SER A 150 3.08 -8.27 -10.86
N TRP A 151 2.89 -7.62 -11.99
CA TRP A 151 3.40 -6.31 -12.30
C TRP A 151 2.27 -5.30 -12.57
N ASP A 152 2.31 -4.19 -11.83
CA ASP A 152 1.65 -2.95 -12.21
C ASP A 152 2.70 -1.98 -12.75
N THR A 153 2.48 -1.44 -13.96
CA THR A 153 3.53 -0.72 -14.67
C THR A 153 3.11 0.68 -15.08
N ALA A 154 3.98 1.67 -14.83
CA ALA A 154 3.80 3.04 -15.23
C ALA A 154 4.91 3.52 -16.17
N PHE A 155 4.61 4.48 -17.05
CA PHE A 155 5.62 5.16 -17.87
C PHE A 155 6.11 6.43 -17.20
N LEU A 156 7.41 6.60 -17.09
CA LEU A 156 8.01 7.89 -16.82
C LEU A 156 7.82 8.83 -18.02
N LYS A 157 6.81 9.71 -17.93
CA LYS A 157 6.66 10.86 -18.85
C LYS A 157 7.01 12.18 -18.21
N THR A 158 6.96 12.25 -16.89
CA THR A 158 7.23 13.44 -16.08
C THR A 158 7.74 13.03 -14.68
N GLU A 159 8.32 13.96 -13.92
CA GLU A 159 8.72 13.73 -12.51
C GLU A 159 7.55 13.34 -11.59
N ARG A 160 6.30 13.55 -12.01
CA ARG A 160 5.08 13.18 -11.31
C ARG A 160 4.51 11.82 -11.74
N SER A 161 5.25 11.03 -12.51
CA SER A 161 4.79 9.72 -12.96
C SER A 161 4.73 8.72 -11.81
N ASP A 162 3.76 7.78 -11.90
CA ASP A 162 3.56 6.70 -10.95
C ASP A 162 4.74 5.72 -10.93
N TYR A 163 4.81 4.88 -9.92
CA TYR A 163 5.81 3.84 -9.81
C TYR A 163 5.43 2.64 -10.67
N SER A 164 6.44 1.88 -11.10
CA SER A 164 6.24 0.50 -11.51
C SER A 164 6.48 -0.39 -10.29
N ALA A 165 5.54 -1.26 -10.01
CA ALA A 165 5.56 -2.15 -8.87
C ALA A 165 5.42 -3.62 -9.27
N CYS A 166 6.07 -4.49 -8.53
CA CYS A 166 5.98 -5.93 -8.66
C CYS A 166 5.85 -6.57 -7.30
N THR A 167 4.99 -7.57 -7.19
CA THR A 167 4.93 -8.48 -6.04
C THR A 167 5.03 -9.91 -6.51
N THR A 168 5.83 -10.73 -5.81
CA THR A 168 6.00 -12.15 -6.07
C THR A 168 5.38 -12.94 -4.93
N TRP A 169 4.54 -13.89 -5.27
CA TRP A 169 3.69 -14.65 -4.33
C TRP A 169 3.84 -16.13 -4.55
N GLY A 170 3.90 -16.90 -3.45
CA GLY A 170 3.88 -18.35 -3.49
C GLY A 170 2.65 -18.94 -2.81
N VAL A 171 2.16 -20.06 -3.33
CA VAL A 171 1.15 -20.89 -2.65
C VAL A 171 1.83 -22.07 -1.96
N PHE A 172 1.50 -22.30 -0.69
CA PHE A 172 2.08 -23.36 0.13
C PHE A 172 1.03 -24.01 1.03
N TYR A 173 1.35 -25.18 1.58
CA TYR A 173 0.49 -25.86 2.53
C TYR A 173 0.94 -25.62 3.96
N HIS A 174 -0.01 -25.32 4.83
CA HIS A 174 0.23 -25.15 6.26
C HIS A 174 -0.94 -25.78 7.04
N PRO A 175 -0.67 -26.48 8.16
CA PRO A 175 -1.73 -27.00 9.01
C PRO A 175 -2.57 -25.85 9.60
N ASP A 176 -3.88 -26.00 9.54
CA ASP A 176 -4.82 -25.11 10.23
C ASP A 176 -4.62 -25.23 11.75
N ASP A 177 -4.50 -24.11 12.45
CA ASP A 177 -4.19 -24.05 13.89
C ASP A 177 -5.24 -24.75 14.78
N THR A 178 -6.48 -24.88 14.27
CA THR A 178 -7.62 -25.44 15.02
C THR A 178 -7.85 -26.91 14.70
N THR A 179 -7.77 -27.26 13.42
CA THR A 179 -8.14 -28.61 12.96
C THR A 179 -6.95 -29.50 12.66
N GLY A 180 -5.75 -28.94 12.52
CA GLY A 180 -4.55 -29.65 12.09
C GLY A 180 -4.58 -30.15 10.64
N ILE A 181 -5.62 -29.82 9.87
CA ILE A 181 -5.74 -30.20 8.47
C ILE A 181 -4.91 -29.21 7.64
N GLU A 182 -4.14 -29.74 6.70
CA GLU A 182 -3.39 -28.90 5.76
C GLU A 182 -4.35 -28.10 4.87
N LYS A 183 -4.15 -26.77 4.88
CA LYS A 183 -4.83 -25.81 4.02
C LYS A 183 -3.84 -25.10 3.14
N THR A 184 -4.30 -24.61 2.01
CA THR A 184 -3.50 -23.74 1.14
C THR A 184 -3.44 -22.33 1.69
N HIS A 185 -2.22 -21.79 1.72
CA HIS A 185 -1.92 -20.43 2.14
C HIS A 185 -1.10 -19.72 1.08
N LEU A 186 -1.08 -18.38 1.14
CA LEU A 186 -0.30 -17.52 0.26
C LEU A 186 0.79 -16.82 1.06
N ILE A 187 1.98 -16.73 0.49
CA ILE A 187 3.10 -16.00 1.09
C ILE A 187 3.66 -14.98 0.12
N LEU A 188 3.90 -13.78 0.62
CA LEU A 188 4.63 -12.76 -0.08
C LEU A 188 6.13 -13.12 -0.07
N LEU A 189 6.71 -13.35 -1.24
CA LEU A 189 8.09 -13.80 -1.41
C LEU A 189 9.05 -12.65 -1.71
N ASP A 190 8.56 -11.63 -2.43
CA ASP A 190 9.37 -10.49 -2.84
C ASP A 190 8.47 -9.31 -3.24
N SER A 191 9.03 -8.10 -3.15
CA SER A 191 8.43 -6.90 -3.73
C SER A 191 9.49 -5.99 -4.36
N PHE A 192 9.07 -5.27 -5.38
CA PHE A 192 9.88 -4.30 -6.07
C PHE A 192 9.02 -3.08 -6.41
N LYS A 193 9.55 -1.88 -6.16
CA LYS A 193 8.88 -0.62 -6.51
C LYS A 193 9.92 0.43 -6.90
N ALA A 194 9.82 0.96 -8.13
CA ALA A 194 10.72 1.99 -8.61
C ALA A 194 10.09 2.84 -9.72
N LYS A 195 10.60 4.06 -9.89
CA LYS A 195 10.32 4.89 -11.06
C LYS A 195 11.37 4.59 -12.12
N LEU A 196 10.94 3.99 -13.21
CA LEU A 196 11.84 3.47 -14.26
C LEU A 196 11.43 3.95 -15.64
N GLU A 197 12.42 4.20 -16.49
CA GLU A 197 12.21 4.28 -17.93
C GLU A 197 12.01 2.87 -18.52
N PHE A 198 11.42 2.81 -19.71
CA PHE A 198 11.04 1.53 -20.32
C PHE A 198 12.21 0.51 -20.46
N PRO A 199 13.44 0.91 -20.87
CA PRO A 199 14.55 -0.05 -20.93
C PRO A 199 14.93 -0.63 -19.57
N GLU A 200 14.88 0.20 -18.52
CA GLU A 200 15.15 -0.20 -17.13
C GLU A 200 14.04 -1.10 -16.59
N LEU A 201 12.77 -0.76 -16.86
CA LEU A 201 11.62 -1.58 -16.51
C LEU A 201 11.69 -2.96 -17.15
N LYS A 202 12.01 -3.04 -18.46
CA LYS A 202 12.19 -4.32 -19.14
C LYS A 202 13.30 -5.15 -18.49
N ARG A 203 14.44 -4.54 -18.15
CA ARG A 203 15.53 -5.23 -17.48
C ARG A 203 15.12 -5.70 -16.08
N ALA A 204 14.52 -4.86 -15.28
CA ALA A 204 14.05 -5.22 -13.95
C ALA A 204 13.04 -6.39 -13.99
N ALA A 205 12.10 -6.35 -14.92
CA ALA A 205 11.13 -7.43 -15.12
C ALA A 205 11.79 -8.75 -15.53
N TYR A 206 12.79 -8.70 -16.41
CA TYR A 206 13.58 -9.87 -16.80
C TYR A 206 14.40 -10.42 -15.63
N ASP A 207 15.13 -9.55 -14.91
CA ASP A 207 15.99 -9.96 -13.78
C ASP A 207 15.13 -10.60 -12.66
N LYS A 208 13.97 -10.02 -12.35
CA LYS A 208 13.02 -10.58 -11.36
C LYS A 208 12.39 -11.89 -11.82
N TYR A 209 12.13 -12.06 -13.12
CA TYR A 209 11.68 -13.34 -13.66
C TYR A 209 12.77 -14.42 -13.49
N MET A 210 14.00 -14.11 -13.81
CA MET A 210 15.13 -15.05 -13.68
C MET A 210 15.48 -15.37 -12.22
N GLU A 211 15.22 -14.45 -11.29
CA GLU A 211 15.46 -14.66 -9.87
C GLU A 211 14.46 -15.65 -9.26
N TRP A 212 13.19 -15.55 -9.64
CA TRP A 212 12.09 -16.32 -9.01
C TRP A 212 11.57 -17.46 -9.88
N GLU A 213 11.87 -17.50 -11.16
CA GLU A 213 11.37 -18.47 -12.14
C GLU A 213 9.86 -18.75 -11.94
N PRO A 214 8.98 -17.72 -11.92
CA PRO A 214 7.58 -17.91 -11.56
C PRO A 214 6.85 -18.78 -12.59
N ASP A 215 5.91 -19.61 -12.13
CA ASP A 215 5.02 -20.41 -12.99
C ASP A 215 4.15 -19.50 -13.86
N GLN A 216 3.86 -18.31 -13.38
CA GLN A 216 3.11 -17.32 -14.13
C GLN A 216 3.58 -15.89 -13.82
N MET A 217 3.83 -15.12 -14.86
CA MET A 217 4.05 -13.69 -14.81
C MET A 217 2.83 -12.96 -15.36
N ILE A 218 2.28 -12.04 -14.57
CA ILE A 218 1.08 -11.25 -14.91
C ILE A 218 1.49 -9.79 -15.06
N ILE A 219 1.04 -9.14 -16.14
CA ILE A 219 1.30 -7.70 -16.37
C ILE A 219 -0.02 -7.04 -16.76
N GLU A 220 -0.37 -5.94 -16.12
CA GLU A 220 -1.55 -5.15 -16.52
C GLU A 220 -1.30 -4.50 -17.90
N ALA A 221 -2.15 -4.83 -18.88
CA ALA A 221 -2.01 -4.43 -20.28
C ALA A 221 -2.48 -2.97 -20.54
N LYS A 222 -2.19 -2.04 -19.62
CA LYS A 222 -2.42 -0.60 -19.83
C LYS A 222 -1.10 0.11 -20.12
N ALA A 223 -1.17 1.20 -20.87
CA ALA A 223 -0.06 2.11 -21.14
C ALA A 223 1.30 1.42 -21.39
N SER A 224 2.11 1.24 -20.34
CA SER A 224 3.45 0.63 -20.39
C SER A 224 3.44 -0.90 -20.41
N GLY A 225 2.36 -1.52 -19.96
CA GLY A 225 2.28 -2.97 -19.85
C GLY A 225 2.26 -3.67 -21.20
N ALA A 226 1.51 -3.19 -22.18
CA ALA A 226 1.41 -3.84 -23.48
C ALA A 226 2.76 -3.91 -24.25
N PRO A 227 3.58 -2.85 -24.34
CA PRO A 227 4.92 -2.96 -24.91
C PRO A 227 5.84 -3.89 -24.12
N LEU A 228 5.76 -3.89 -22.78
CA LEU A 228 6.56 -4.77 -21.92
C LEU A 228 6.21 -6.24 -22.16
N VAL A 229 4.93 -6.58 -22.23
CA VAL A 229 4.45 -7.92 -22.56
C VAL A 229 5.01 -8.40 -23.90
N PHE A 230 4.96 -7.55 -24.93
CA PHE A 230 5.49 -7.88 -26.26
C PHE A 230 6.98 -8.20 -26.20
N GLU A 231 7.78 -7.34 -25.56
CA GLU A 231 9.24 -7.50 -25.46
C GLU A 231 9.62 -8.75 -24.65
N LEU A 232 8.97 -9.00 -23.50
CA LEU A 232 9.24 -10.17 -22.68
C LEU A 232 8.87 -11.48 -23.39
N ARG A 233 7.73 -11.51 -24.09
CA ARG A 233 7.35 -12.66 -24.92
C ARG A 233 8.33 -12.92 -26.06
N ALA A 234 8.87 -11.86 -26.67
CA ALA A 234 9.92 -12.01 -27.69
C ALA A 234 11.23 -12.58 -27.10
N MET A 235 11.46 -12.41 -25.81
CA MET A 235 12.59 -13.02 -25.08
C MET A 235 12.28 -14.45 -24.58
N GLY A 236 11.09 -14.99 -24.89
CA GLY A 236 10.69 -16.35 -24.50
C GLY A 236 10.04 -16.46 -23.11
N ILE A 237 9.72 -15.34 -22.45
CA ILE A 237 9.06 -15.34 -21.14
C ILE A 237 7.54 -15.47 -21.33
N PRO A 238 6.89 -16.46 -20.67
CA PRO A 238 5.45 -16.62 -20.75
C PRO A 238 4.73 -15.59 -19.87
N VAL A 239 4.26 -14.50 -20.49
CA VAL A 239 3.54 -13.43 -19.81
C VAL A 239 2.04 -13.55 -20.07
N THR A 240 1.25 -13.47 -19.02
CA THR A 240 -0.21 -13.33 -19.06
C THR A 240 -0.59 -11.85 -18.94
N GLU A 241 -1.39 -11.39 -19.87
CA GLU A 241 -1.95 -10.04 -19.82
C GLU A 241 -3.14 -10.00 -18.87
N PHE A 242 -3.13 -9.03 -17.97
CA PHE A 242 -4.29 -8.70 -17.16
C PHE A 242 -4.96 -7.45 -17.73
N THR A 243 -6.24 -7.56 -18.07
CA THR A 243 -7.04 -6.43 -18.55
C THR A 243 -8.20 -6.22 -17.59
N PRO A 244 -8.22 -5.11 -16.82
CA PRO A 244 -9.37 -4.79 -15.99
C PRO A 244 -10.63 -4.62 -16.83
N THR A 245 -11.71 -5.30 -16.46
CA THR A 245 -13.01 -5.15 -17.13
C THR A 245 -13.72 -3.88 -16.66
N ARG A 246 -14.58 -3.30 -17.49
CA ARG A 246 -15.42 -2.17 -17.12
C ARG A 246 -16.31 -2.55 -15.93
N GLY A 247 -16.24 -1.78 -14.84
CA GLY A 247 -16.96 -2.04 -13.58
C GLY A 247 -16.12 -2.77 -12.52
N ASN A 248 -14.92 -3.23 -12.85
CA ASN A 248 -13.96 -3.80 -11.91
C ASN A 248 -12.95 -2.71 -11.51
N ASP A 249 -13.42 -1.72 -10.75
CA ASP A 249 -12.55 -0.69 -10.21
C ASP A 249 -11.59 -1.27 -9.17
N LYS A 250 -10.59 -0.48 -8.74
CA LYS A 250 -9.58 -0.91 -7.76
C LYS A 250 -10.23 -1.40 -6.45
N ILE A 251 -11.26 -0.71 -5.96
CA ILE A 251 -11.98 -1.07 -4.73
C ILE A 251 -12.64 -2.44 -4.88
N ALA A 252 -13.29 -2.72 -6.01
CA ALA A 252 -13.90 -4.03 -6.27
C ALA A 252 -12.86 -5.15 -6.30
N ARG A 253 -11.67 -4.92 -6.88
CA ARG A 253 -10.57 -5.89 -6.90
C ARG A 253 -10.04 -6.17 -5.50
N VAL A 254 -9.84 -5.13 -4.69
CA VAL A 254 -9.41 -5.28 -3.30
C VAL A 254 -10.46 -6.07 -2.51
N ASN A 255 -11.75 -5.70 -2.61
CA ASN A 255 -12.83 -6.41 -1.93
C ASN A 255 -12.90 -7.89 -2.31
N ALA A 256 -12.58 -8.23 -3.56
CA ALA A 256 -12.59 -9.62 -4.04
C ALA A 256 -11.47 -10.49 -3.44
N VAL A 257 -10.51 -9.95 -2.73
CA VAL A 257 -9.44 -10.68 -2.05
C VAL A 257 -9.36 -10.40 -0.55
N THR A 258 -10.19 -9.49 -0.02
CA THR A 258 -10.17 -9.08 1.39
C THR A 258 -10.41 -10.26 2.34
N ASP A 259 -11.26 -11.21 1.94
CA ASP A 259 -11.57 -12.42 2.69
C ASP A 259 -10.36 -13.37 2.84
N LEU A 260 -9.44 -13.41 1.88
CA LEU A 260 -8.19 -14.15 1.99
C LEU A 260 -7.30 -13.59 3.13
N PHE A 261 -7.31 -12.28 3.31
CA PHE A 261 -6.59 -11.64 4.41
C PHE A 261 -7.29 -11.87 5.75
N SER A 262 -8.60 -11.60 5.82
CA SER A 262 -9.36 -11.70 7.08
C SER A 262 -9.45 -13.14 7.60
N SER A 263 -9.34 -14.16 6.73
CA SER A 263 -9.25 -15.57 7.12
C SER A 263 -7.86 -16.00 7.60
N GLY A 264 -6.85 -15.11 7.55
CA GLY A 264 -5.46 -15.44 7.92
C GLY A 264 -4.75 -16.35 6.91
N THR A 265 -5.19 -16.35 5.64
CA THR A 265 -4.57 -17.14 4.58
C THR A 265 -3.28 -16.50 4.06
N VAL A 266 -3.09 -15.18 4.25
CA VAL A 266 -1.99 -14.40 3.67
C VAL A 266 -0.86 -14.20 4.68
N TRP A 267 0.37 -14.58 4.27
CA TRP A 267 1.56 -14.53 5.09
C TRP A 267 2.62 -13.60 4.49
N TYR A 268 3.52 -13.12 5.34
CA TYR A 268 4.62 -12.25 4.94
C TYR A 268 5.89 -12.55 5.75
N PRO A 269 7.10 -12.38 5.18
CA PRO A 269 8.36 -12.52 5.90
C PRO A 269 8.68 -11.28 6.74
N PRO A 270 9.50 -11.39 7.81
CA PRO A 270 9.90 -10.26 8.67
C PRO A 270 10.94 -9.39 7.97
N THR A 271 10.57 -8.78 6.84
CA THR A 271 11.43 -7.93 6.03
C THR A 271 10.82 -6.55 5.84
N ARG A 272 11.68 -5.54 5.70
CA ARG A 272 11.23 -4.17 5.51
C ARG A 272 10.38 -3.99 4.23
N TRP A 273 10.79 -4.60 3.13
CA TRP A 273 10.04 -4.49 1.87
C TRP A 273 8.63 -5.11 1.98
N ALA A 274 8.47 -6.16 2.81
CA ALA A 274 7.13 -6.70 3.09
C ALA A 274 6.29 -5.73 3.90
N ASP A 275 6.89 -5.04 4.88
CA ASP A 275 6.20 -3.98 5.62
C ASP A 275 5.74 -2.84 4.72
N GLU A 276 6.50 -2.49 3.67
CA GLU A 276 6.10 -1.48 2.69
C GLU A 276 4.85 -1.90 1.89
N VAL A 277 4.73 -3.18 1.52
CA VAL A 277 3.52 -3.73 0.87
C VAL A 277 2.33 -3.66 1.83
N ILE A 278 2.53 -4.08 3.09
CA ILE A 278 1.48 -4.07 4.12
C ILE A 278 0.99 -2.65 4.37
N GLU A 279 1.91 -1.67 4.49
CA GLU A 279 1.56 -0.27 4.71
C GLU A 279 0.71 0.29 3.58
N GLU A 280 1.09 0.03 2.33
CA GLU A 280 0.35 0.51 1.19
C GLU A 280 -1.04 -0.14 1.11
N CYS A 281 -1.15 -1.44 1.39
CA CYS A 281 -2.43 -2.13 1.48
C CYS A 281 -3.30 -1.62 2.65
N ALA A 282 -2.71 -1.37 3.81
CA ALA A 282 -3.41 -0.88 5.00
C ALA A 282 -3.84 0.60 4.88
N SER A 283 -3.20 1.36 4.00
CA SER A 283 -3.59 2.75 3.72
C SER A 283 -4.62 2.91 2.60
N PHE A 284 -4.86 1.87 1.79
CA PHE A 284 -5.82 1.92 0.69
C PHE A 284 -7.27 1.93 1.20
N PRO A 285 -8.19 2.76 0.65
CA PRO A 285 -8.05 3.59 -0.56
C PRO A 285 -7.53 5.02 -0.30
N SER A 286 -7.18 5.39 0.92
CA SER A 286 -6.83 6.76 1.30
C SER A 286 -5.33 7.07 1.20
N GLY A 287 -4.50 6.10 0.79
CA GLY A 287 -3.05 6.24 0.60
C GLY A 287 -2.70 7.07 -0.63
N ASP A 288 -1.46 7.61 -0.65
CA ASP A 288 -0.96 8.40 -1.78
C ASP A 288 -0.51 7.54 -2.97
N HIS A 289 -0.24 6.26 -2.72
CA HIS A 289 0.18 5.27 -3.70
C HIS A 289 -0.64 3.99 -3.55
N ASP A 290 -0.88 3.31 -4.67
CA ASP A 290 -1.64 2.06 -4.73
C ASP A 290 -1.02 1.03 -5.71
N ASP A 291 0.22 1.27 -6.16
CA ASP A 291 0.90 0.42 -7.14
C ASP A 291 1.16 -1.00 -6.59
N LEU A 292 1.59 -1.11 -5.32
CA LEU A 292 1.76 -2.40 -4.64
C LEU A 292 0.44 -3.06 -4.31
N VAL A 293 -0.62 -2.29 -4.05
CA VAL A 293 -1.99 -2.82 -3.86
C VAL A 293 -2.49 -3.46 -5.15
N ASP A 294 -2.33 -2.77 -6.29
CA ASP A 294 -2.75 -3.29 -7.59
C ASP A 294 -2.00 -4.57 -7.97
N SER A 295 -0.67 -4.57 -7.83
CA SER A 295 0.15 -5.75 -8.04
C SER A 295 -0.25 -6.92 -7.12
N THR A 296 -0.45 -6.67 -5.82
CA THR A 296 -0.90 -7.67 -4.84
C THR A 296 -2.25 -8.26 -5.20
N THR A 297 -3.25 -7.42 -5.44
CA THR A 297 -4.62 -7.87 -5.71
C THR A 297 -4.73 -8.67 -7.01
N GLN A 298 -3.95 -8.30 -8.04
CA GLN A 298 -3.88 -9.08 -9.28
C GLN A 298 -3.33 -10.50 -9.06
N ALA A 299 -2.25 -10.63 -8.26
CA ALA A 299 -1.67 -11.93 -7.94
C ALA A 299 -2.66 -12.81 -7.15
N LEU A 300 -3.27 -12.27 -6.09
CA LEU A 300 -4.18 -13.00 -5.23
C LEU A 300 -5.45 -13.42 -5.97
N LEU A 301 -6.02 -12.55 -6.79
CA LEU A 301 -7.15 -12.87 -7.67
C LEU A 301 -6.80 -14.02 -8.63
N ARG A 302 -5.59 -14.05 -9.14
CA ARG A 302 -5.15 -15.12 -10.04
C ARG A 302 -5.05 -16.45 -9.35
N PHE A 303 -4.53 -16.51 -8.11
CA PHE A 303 -4.54 -17.74 -7.31
C PHE A 303 -5.97 -18.23 -7.05
N ARG A 304 -6.88 -17.32 -6.69
CA ARG A 304 -8.29 -17.64 -6.46
C ARG A 304 -8.96 -18.17 -7.71
N GLN A 305 -8.83 -17.48 -8.84
CA GLN A 305 -9.41 -17.90 -10.13
C GLN A 305 -8.81 -19.20 -10.67
N GLY A 306 -7.55 -19.47 -10.36
CA GLY A 306 -6.86 -20.72 -10.70
C GLY A 306 -7.25 -21.91 -9.82
N GLY A 307 -8.04 -21.68 -8.77
CA GLY A 307 -8.46 -22.73 -7.83
C GLY A 307 -7.37 -23.19 -6.85
N TRP A 308 -6.26 -22.44 -6.75
CA TRP A 308 -5.16 -22.72 -5.82
C TRP A 308 -5.54 -22.42 -4.37
N VAL A 309 -6.32 -21.38 -4.17
CA VAL A 309 -6.80 -20.93 -2.86
C VAL A 309 -8.30 -20.72 -2.93
N ARG A 310 -9.02 -21.21 -1.90
CA ARG A 310 -10.45 -20.97 -1.71
C ARG A 310 -10.67 -20.23 -0.40
N ALA A 311 -11.55 -19.25 -0.41
CA ALA A 311 -12.06 -18.63 0.80
C ALA A 311 -13.34 -19.36 1.23
N GLU A 312 -13.69 -19.28 2.52
CA GLU A 312 -14.97 -19.86 3.01
C GLU A 312 -16.19 -19.30 2.29
N SER A 313 -16.10 -18.07 1.77
CA SER A 313 -17.13 -17.44 0.95
C SER A 313 -17.35 -18.12 -0.41
N ASP A 314 -16.37 -18.87 -0.92
CA ASP A 314 -16.46 -19.56 -2.21
C ASP A 314 -17.32 -20.83 -2.14
N ASP A 315 -17.51 -21.41 -0.94
CA ASP A 315 -18.30 -22.63 -0.75
C ASP A 315 -19.82 -22.39 -0.92
N TRP A 316 -20.27 -21.13 -0.83
CA TRP A 316 -21.68 -20.78 -1.03
C TRP A 316 -22.11 -20.80 -2.51
N ASP A 317 -21.17 -20.69 -3.45
CA ASP A 317 -21.45 -20.72 -4.89
C ASP A 317 -21.47 -22.14 -5.48
N ASP A 318 -21.00 -23.15 -4.73
CA ASP A 318 -20.95 -24.56 -5.13
C ASP A 318 -22.23 -25.35 -4.78
N GLU A 319 -23.31 -24.72 -4.31
CA GLU A 319 -24.62 -25.38 -4.25
C GLU A 319 -24.99 -25.86 -5.66
N PRO A 320 -25.25 -27.14 -5.84
CA PRO A 320 -25.58 -27.69 -7.15
C PRO A 320 -26.82 -26.97 -7.67
N LYS A 321 -26.64 -26.09 -8.66
CA LYS A 321 -27.75 -25.49 -9.39
C LYS A 321 -28.59 -26.64 -9.94
N TYR A 322 -29.71 -26.93 -9.28
CA TYR A 322 -30.66 -27.93 -9.66
C TYR A 322 -31.09 -27.62 -11.10
N ARG A 323 -30.48 -28.30 -12.07
CA ARG A 323 -30.97 -28.32 -13.46
C ARG A 323 -32.28 -29.11 -13.43
N ARG A 324 -33.40 -28.41 -13.61
CA ARG A 324 -34.68 -29.11 -13.88
C ARG A 324 -34.42 -30.10 -15.01
N PRO A 325 -34.81 -31.39 -14.86
CA PRO A 325 -34.75 -32.31 -15.97
C PRO A 325 -35.56 -31.71 -17.13
N VAL A 326 -34.92 -31.60 -18.29
CA VAL A 326 -35.64 -31.26 -19.53
C VAL A 326 -36.37 -32.50 -19.95
N GLU A 327 -37.70 -32.51 -19.80
CA GLU A 327 -38.54 -33.54 -20.40
C GLU A 327 -38.59 -33.25 -21.89
N TYR A 328 -38.17 -34.23 -22.70
CA TYR A 328 -38.41 -34.23 -24.13
C TYR A 328 -39.86 -34.63 -24.36
N TYR A 329 -40.64 -33.82 -25.07
CA TYR A 329 -41.91 -34.18 -25.69
C TYR A 329 -41.65 -34.74 -27.09
#